data_09b141bf720a97eda926cbaa8d6307e0
#
_entry.id   09b141bf720a97eda926cbaa8d6307e0
#
_cell.length_a   1.000
_cell.length_b   1.000
_cell.length_c   1.000
_cell.angle_alpha   90.00
_cell.angle_beta   90.00
_cell.angle_gamma   90.00
#
_symmetry.space_group_name_H-M   'P 1'
#
loop_
_entity.id
_entity.type
_entity.pdbx_description
1 polymer ?
#
loop_
_entity_poly.entity_id
_entity_poly.type
_entity_poly.pdbx_seq_one_letter_code
_entity_poly.pdbx_strand_id
1 'polypeptide(L)'
;MINHKLKEIVITHTIQQAVEKYNIPGGWTADDPNITSFKEEIKQKLTINQNGKCAYCGLPLSSRNPEIDHIAPKGGPKRPYHTECTFLPINLVYACHHCNSSSCKGQTNTVETKNGSTDYRQWSFKLVHPYLDDPSEYFEFDESGNILSLPKRNTDARKQQKARYTIGMFGLDTEPILTELAKQALSEQQPDTIRHLITLISTYRP
;
A
#
# COMPACT_ATOMS: atom_id res chain seq x y z
N MET A 1 2.14 7.66 -3.75
CA MET A 1 2.63 6.27 -3.56
C MET A 1 4.00 6.33 -2.93
N ILE A 2 4.41 5.31 -2.20
CA ILE A 2 5.81 5.17 -1.78
C ILE A 2 6.67 5.07 -3.04
N ASN A 3 7.71 5.88 -3.12
CA ASN A 3 8.55 6.03 -4.31
C ASN A 3 9.72 5.02 -4.37
N HIS A 4 9.73 4.04 -3.50
CA HIS A 4 10.74 2.99 -3.46
C HIS A 4 10.09 1.63 -3.14
N LYS A 5 10.72 0.58 -3.59
CA LYS A 5 10.34 -0.81 -3.27
C LYS A 5 10.54 -1.07 -1.78
N LEU A 6 9.52 -1.63 -1.11
CA LEU A 6 9.62 -2.00 0.29
C LEU A 6 10.55 -3.19 0.49
N LYS A 7 11.25 -3.21 1.61
CA LYS A 7 12.05 -4.36 2.03
C LYS A 7 11.14 -5.42 2.65
N GLU A 8 11.44 -6.68 2.43
CA GLU A 8 10.70 -7.76 3.09
C GLU A 8 10.85 -7.68 4.60
N ILE A 9 9.74 -7.89 5.30
CA ILE A 9 9.68 -7.90 6.74
C ILE A 9 9.84 -9.33 7.23
N VAL A 10 10.69 -9.53 8.23
CA VAL A 10 10.85 -10.80 8.94
C VAL A 10 10.19 -10.68 10.30
N ILE A 11 9.23 -11.55 10.59
CA ILE A 11 8.58 -11.68 11.90
C ILE A 11 9.38 -12.67 12.76
N THR A 12 9.34 -12.47 14.07
CA THR A 12 9.94 -13.40 15.02
C THR A 12 9.46 -14.82 14.75
N HIS A 13 10.39 -15.74 14.56
CA HIS A 13 10.14 -17.10 14.04
C HIS A 13 9.04 -17.85 14.82
N THR A 14 9.10 -17.80 16.17
CA THR A 14 8.09 -18.45 17.02
C THR A 14 6.68 -17.87 16.85
N ILE A 15 6.57 -16.57 16.64
CA ILE A 15 5.29 -15.87 16.39
C ILE A 15 4.78 -16.26 15.00
N GLN A 16 5.66 -16.26 14.00
CA GLN A 16 5.29 -16.65 12.63
C GLN A 16 4.75 -18.08 12.58
N GLN A 17 5.44 -19.04 13.18
CA GLN A 17 4.99 -20.44 13.26
C GLN A 17 3.66 -20.59 14.01
N ALA A 18 3.46 -19.83 15.11
CA ALA A 18 2.25 -19.93 15.91
C ALA A 18 0.98 -19.50 15.16
N VAL A 19 1.09 -18.58 14.18
CA VAL A 19 -0.05 -18.07 13.42
C VAL A 19 -0.33 -18.83 12.13
N GLU A 20 0.58 -19.68 11.64
CA GLU A 20 0.42 -20.42 10.38
C GLU A 20 -0.86 -21.26 10.32
N LYS A 21 -1.25 -21.89 11.44
CA LYS A 21 -2.51 -22.67 11.55
C LYS A 21 -3.76 -21.82 11.32
N TYR A 22 -3.65 -20.49 11.40
CA TYR A 22 -4.75 -19.54 11.18
C TYR A 22 -4.81 -19.00 9.75
N ASN A 23 -4.04 -19.54 8.80
CA ASN A 23 -4.17 -19.27 7.37
C ASN A 23 -5.45 -19.92 6.80
N ILE A 24 -6.59 -19.63 7.41
CA ILE A 24 -7.92 -20.16 7.14
C ILE A 24 -8.96 -19.03 7.12
N PRO A 25 -10.17 -19.26 6.58
CA PRO A 25 -11.23 -18.26 6.64
C PRO A 25 -11.52 -17.81 8.07
N GLY A 26 -11.47 -16.49 8.30
CA GLY A 26 -11.69 -15.89 9.63
C GLY A 26 -10.50 -15.92 10.57
N GLY A 27 -9.40 -16.58 10.22
CA GLY A 27 -8.24 -16.72 11.11
C GLY A 27 -7.61 -15.40 11.55
N TRP A 28 -7.65 -14.34 10.70
CA TRP A 28 -7.18 -13.01 11.07
C TRP A 28 -7.86 -12.41 12.31
N THR A 29 -9.10 -12.78 12.56
CA THR A 29 -9.92 -12.27 13.67
C THR A 29 -10.15 -13.30 14.78
N ALA A 30 -9.45 -14.44 14.75
CA ALA A 30 -9.52 -15.43 15.80
C ALA A 30 -8.97 -14.85 17.13
N ASP A 31 -9.58 -15.25 18.22
CA ASP A 31 -9.18 -14.84 19.56
C ASP A 31 -8.02 -15.73 20.07
N ASP A 32 -6.79 -15.28 19.75
CA ASP A 32 -5.55 -15.96 20.12
C ASP A 32 -4.45 -14.93 20.40
N PRO A 33 -3.74 -15.01 21.55
CA PRO A 33 -2.66 -14.09 21.90
C PRO A 33 -1.53 -14.03 20.86
N ASN A 34 -1.25 -15.12 20.14
CA ASN A 34 -0.23 -15.14 19.11
C ASN A 34 -0.61 -14.25 17.91
N ILE A 35 -1.91 -14.19 17.56
CA ILE A 35 -2.42 -13.30 16.52
C ILE A 35 -2.26 -11.85 16.93
N THR A 36 -2.55 -11.53 18.19
CA THR A 36 -2.35 -10.18 18.73
C THR A 36 -0.86 -9.80 18.66
N SER A 37 0.01 -10.67 19.16
CA SER A 37 1.47 -10.44 19.10
C SER A 37 1.98 -10.29 17.67
N PHE A 38 1.49 -11.09 16.72
CA PHE A 38 1.83 -10.95 15.31
C PHE A 38 1.41 -9.59 14.75
N LYS A 39 0.16 -9.16 15.05
CA LYS A 39 -0.35 -7.86 14.58
C LYS A 39 0.42 -6.68 15.15
N GLU A 40 0.84 -6.75 16.39
CA GLU A 40 1.65 -5.72 17.02
C GLU A 40 3.04 -5.65 16.41
N GLU A 41 3.71 -6.80 16.25
CA GLU A 41 5.04 -6.85 15.65
C GLU A 41 5.03 -6.38 14.19
N ILE A 42 4.10 -6.89 13.36
CA ILE A 42 4.01 -6.50 11.94
C ILE A 42 3.70 -5.01 11.80
N LYS A 43 2.81 -4.46 12.63
CA LYS A 43 2.46 -3.05 12.63
C LYS A 43 3.66 -2.15 12.91
N GLN A 44 4.47 -2.48 13.92
CA GLN A 44 5.70 -1.75 14.24
C GLN A 44 6.68 -1.78 13.06
N LYS A 45 6.92 -2.98 12.51
CA LYS A 45 7.85 -3.16 11.39
C LYS A 45 7.37 -2.47 10.11
N LEU A 46 6.07 -2.51 9.81
CA LEU A 46 5.48 -1.80 8.68
C LEU A 46 5.63 -0.28 8.82
N THR A 47 5.39 0.25 10.01
CA THR A 47 5.55 1.69 10.29
C THR A 47 6.97 2.16 9.98
N ILE A 48 7.97 1.40 10.40
CA ILE A 48 9.39 1.70 10.13
C ILE A 48 9.71 1.53 8.64
N ASN A 49 9.33 0.38 8.06
CA ASN A 49 9.64 0.03 6.68
C ASN A 49 9.03 1.01 5.65
N GLN A 50 7.85 1.56 5.98
CA GLN A 50 7.12 2.51 5.15
C GLN A 50 7.38 3.98 5.53
N ASN A 51 8.28 4.23 6.49
CA ASN A 51 8.58 5.57 6.99
C ASN A 51 7.31 6.35 7.39
N GLY A 52 6.35 5.68 8.05
CA GLY A 52 5.08 6.26 8.48
C GLY A 52 4.14 6.69 7.36
N LYS A 53 4.36 6.25 6.11
CA LYS A 53 3.55 6.59 4.93
C LYS A 53 2.66 5.42 4.51
N CYS A 54 1.51 5.74 3.91
CA CYS A 54 0.63 4.74 3.30
C CYS A 54 1.33 4.06 2.12
N ALA A 55 1.34 2.72 2.09
CA ALA A 55 1.98 1.96 1.01
C ALA A 55 1.44 2.31 -0.38
N TYR A 56 0.17 2.67 -0.46
CA TYR A 56 -0.53 2.91 -1.72
C TYR A 56 -0.49 4.36 -2.19
N CYS A 57 -0.89 5.32 -1.38
CA CYS A 57 -0.91 6.72 -1.80
C CYS A 57 0.32 7.53 -1.37
N GLY A 58 1.18 7.00 -0.49
CA GLY A 58 2.39 7.69 -0.02
C GLY A 58 2.14 8.81 0.98
N LEU A 59 0.90 9.08 1.36
CA LEU A 59 0.57 10.12 2.32
C LEU A 59 0.87 9.68 3.76
N PRO A 60 1.21 10.62 4.67
CA PRO A 60 1.47 10.31 6.08
C PRO A 60 0.29 9.60 6.75
N LEU A 61 0.58 8.60 7.57
CA LEU A 61 -0.43 7.79 8.25
C LEU A 61 -0.93 8.41 9.56
N SER A 62 -0.22 9.37 10.13
CA SER A 62 -0.45 9.93 11.48
C SER A 62 -1.87 10.48 11.72
N SER A 63 -2.57 10.92 10.68
CA SER A 63 -3.93 11.47 10.75
C SER A 63 -4.97 10.72 9.91
N ARG A 64 -4.67 9.48 9.47
CA ARG A 64 -5.45 8.78 8.43
C ARG A 64 -5.98 7.42 8.84
N ASN A 65 -6.10 7.16 10.16
CA ASN A 65 -6.60 5.89 10.72
C ASN A 65 -6.01 4.66 9.99
N PRO A 66 -4.70 4.41 10.14
CA PRO A 66 -4.03 3.37 9.37
C PRO A 66 -4.44 1.97 9.82
N GLU A 67 -4.51 1.07 8.84
CA GLU A 67 -4.90 -0.33 9.01
C GLU A 67 -3.89 -1.25 8.32
N ILE A 68 -3.72 -2.46 8.84
CA ILE A 68 -2.97 -3.51 8.14
C ILE A 68 -3.86 -4.03 7.00
N ASP A 69 -3.41 -3.87 5.78
CA ASP A 69 -4.09 -4.39 4.59
C ASP A 69 -3.37 -5.59 4.00
N HIS A 70 -4.15 -6.51 3.42
CA HIS A 70 -3.68 -7.67 2.69
C HIS A 70 -3.67 -7.37 1.19
N ILE A 71 -2.49 -7.31 0.57
CA ILE A 71 -2.34 -6.98 -0.86
C ILE A 71 -3.14 -7.99 -1.70
N ALA A 72 -2.86 -9.28 -1.59
CA ALA A 72 -3.80 -10.35 -2.00
C ALA A 72 -4.86 -10.48 -0.91
N PRO A 73 -6.13 -10.17 -1.18
CA PRO A 73 -7.14 -10.10 -0.13
C PRO A 73 -7.39 -11.49 0.47
N LYS A 74 -7.40 -11.56 1.80
CA LYS A 74 -7.79 -12.79 2.51
C LYS A 74 -9.28 -13.12 2.37
N GLY A 75 -10.09 -12.10 2.02
CA GLY A 75 -11.53 -12.18 2.04
C GLY A 75 -12.12 -12.21 3.45
N GLY A 76 -13.41 -12.45 3.53
CA GLY A 76 -14.11 -12.65 4.79
C GLY A 76 -14.44 -14.12 5.03
N PRO A 77 -14.99 -14.48 6.22
CA PRO A 77 -15.37 -15.86 6.54
C PRO A 77 -16.36 -16.47 5.54
N LYS A 78 -17.27 -15.66 4.99
CA LYS A 78 -18.29 -16.10 4.03
C LYS A 78 -17.81 -16.10 2.58
N ARG A 79 -16.75 -15.34 2.26
CA ARG A 79 -16.16 -15.24 0.92
C ARG A 79 -14.64 -15.18 1.07
N PRO A 80 -14.00 -16.32 1.38
CA PRO A 80 -12.56 -16.40 1.47
C PRO A 80 -11.93 -16.24 0.08
N TYR A 81 -10.75 -15.61 0.02
CA TYR A 81 -9.95 -15.51 -1.19
C TYR A 81 -8.61 -16.22 -1.00
N HIS A 82 -7.55 -15.45 -0.69
CA HIS A 82 -6.18 -15.95 -0.54
C HIS A 82 -5.85 -16.13 0.94
N THR A 83 -6.58 -17.01 1.62
CA THR A 83 -6.43 -17.24 3.06
C THR A 83 -5.05 -17.77 3.44
N GLU A 84 -4.39 -18.48 2.53
CA GLU A 84 -3.03 -18.97 2.66
C GLU A 84 -1.99 -17.85 2.85
N CYS A 85 -2.33 -16.62 2.47
CA CYS A 85 -1.48 -15.44 2.60
C CYS A 85 -1.88 -14.53 3.77
N THR A 86 -2.78 -14.97 4.68
CA THR A 86 -3.31 -14.15 5.77
C THR A 86 -2.22 -13.62 6.70
N PHE A 87 -1.25 -14.45 7.06
CA PHE A 87 -0.14 -14.10 7.94
C PHE A 87 1.21 -14.07 7.23
N LEU A 88 1.20 -13.92 5.90
CA LEU A 88 2.41 -13.81 5.11
C LEU A 88 2.91 -12.35 5.09
N PRO A 89 4.07 -12.00 5.68
CA PRO A 89 4.51 -10.61 5.82
C PRO A 89 4.63 -9.84 4.51
N ILE A 90 5.10 -10.48 3.43
CA ILE A 90 5.21 -9.86 2.10
C ILE A 90 3.84 -9.53 1.48
N ASN A 91 2.75 -10.07 2.03
CA ASN A 91 1.37 -9.77 1.65
C ASN A 91 0.76 -8.62 2.47
N LEU A 92 1.46 -8.11 3.49
CA LEU A 92 0.92 -7.15 4.43
C LEU A 92 1.55 -5.77 4.25
N VAL A 93 0.71 -4.74 4.26
CA VAL A 93 1.13 -3.33 4.23
C VAL A 93 0.32 -2.51 5.23
N TYR A 94 0.86 -1.36 5.60
CA TYR A 94 0.14 -0.37 6.38
C TYR A 94 -0.48 0.66 5.43
N ALA A 95 -1.79 0.69 5.36
CA ALA A 95 -2.55 1.55 4.46
C ALA A 95 -3.42 2.55 5.24
N CYS A 96 -3.66 3.72 4.71
CA CYS A 96 -4.64 4.63 5.28
C CYS A 96 -6.06 4.08 5.06
N HIS A 97 -6.99 4.48 5.92
CA HIS A 97 -8.38 4.04 5.84
C HIS A 97 -9.00 4.27 4.45
N HIS A 98 -8.72 5.41 3.80
CA HIS A 98 -9.22 5.68 2.44
C HIS A 98 -8.79 4.60 1.44
N CYS A 99 -7.48 4.29 1.35
CA CYS A 99 -6.98 3.29 0.41
C CYS A 99 -7.47 1.87 0.73
N ASN A 100 -7.67 1.54 2.02
CA ASN A 100 -8.17 0.24 2.46
C ASN A 100 -9.70 0.11 2.42
N SER A 101 -10.43 1.22 2.24
CA SER A 101 -11.89 1.23 2.22
C SER A 101 -12.47 0.53 0.99
N SER A 102 -13.76 0.21 1.05
CA SER A 102 -14.52 -0.39 -0.06
C SER A 102 -14.65 0.52 -1.28
N SER A 103 -14.45 1.83 -1.12
CA SER A 103 -14.42 2.78 -2.24
C SER A 103 -13.12 2.76 -3.04
N CYS A 104 -12.06 2.16 -2.50
CA CYS A 104 -10.77 1.94 -3.18
C CYS A 104 -10.50 0.44 -3.31
N LYS A 105 -9.52 -0.08 -2.55
CA LYS A 105 -9.14 -1.48 -2.64
C LYS A 105 -10.15 -2.43 -1.99
N GLY A 106 -10.51 -2.18 -0.73
CA GLY A 106 -11.38 -3.06 0.04
C GLY A 106 -10.98 -4.54 -0.11
N GLN A 107 -11.94 -5.37 -0.52
CA GLN A 107 -11.73 -6.80 -0.78
C GLN A 107 -11.54 -7.13 -2.27
N THR A 108 -11.19 -6.15 -3.11
CA THR A 108 -10.94 -6.38 -4.54
C THR A 108 -9.78 -7.35 -4.74
N ASN A 109 -10.00 -8.41 -5.54
CA ASN A 109 -8.94 -9.36 -5.86
C ASN A 109 -7.88 -8.71 -6.77
N THR A 110 -6.73 -8.43 -6.18
CA THR A 110 -5.57 -7.82 -6.84
C THR A 110 -4.66 -8.84 -7.53
N VAL A 111 -4.83 -10.14 -7.22
CA VAL A 111 -4.08 -11.21 -7.89
C VAL A 111 -4.58 -11.37 -9.30
N GLU A 112 -3.68 -11.31 -10.27
CA GLU A 112 -3.97 -11.60 -11.67
C GLU A 112 -3.88 -13.11 -11.92
N THR A 113 -2.76 -13.72 -11.55
CA THR A 113 -2.54 -15.17 -11.63
C THR A 113 -1.51 -15.64 -10.61
N LYS A 114 -1.66 -16.87 -10.13
CA LYS A 114 -0.67 -17.54 -9.27
C LYS A 114 0.45 -18.20 -10.08
N ASN A 115 0.37 -18.18 -11.42
CA ASN A 115 1.36 -18.80 -12.33
C ASN A 115 1.64 -20.30 -12.02
N GLY A 116 0.64 -21.00 -11.46
CA GLY A 116 0.81 -22.40 -11.04
C GLY A 116 1.73 -22.62 -9.84
N SER A 117 2.12 -21.56 -9.13
CA SER A 117 3.06 -21.60 -7.99
C SER A 117 2.38 -21.35 -6.66
N THR A 118 2.85 -22.03 -5.61
CA THR A 118 2.53 -21.73 -4.22
C THR A 118 3.42 -20.65 -3.63
N ASP A 119 4.56 -20.33 -4.28
CA ASP A 119 5.42 -19.22 -3.88
C ASP A 119 4.78 -17.89 -4.29
N TYR A 120 4.39 -17.12 -3.30
CA TYR A 120 3.78 -15.79 -3.47
C TYR A 120 4.62 -14.83 -4.34
N ARG A 121 5.95 -14.95 -4.30
CA ARG A 121 6.85 -14.11 -5.09
C ARG A 121 6.76 -14.35 -6.60
N GLN A 122 6.23 -15.49 -7.00
CA GLN A 122 6.02 -15.85 -8.40
C GLN A 122 4.62 -15.46 -8.92
N TRP A 123 3.75 -14.95 -8.04
CA TRP A 123 2.42 -14.53 -8.43
C TRP A 123 2.48 -13.21 -9.23
N SER A 124 1.52 -13.02 -10.11
CA SER A 124 1.32 -11.78 -10.82
C SER A 124 0.17 -11.00 -10.22
N PHE A 125 0.34 -9.67 -10.14
CA PHE A 125 -0.63 -8.76 -9.55
C PHE A 125 -1.09 -7.72 -10.55
N LYS A 126 -2.35 -7.31 -10.48
CA LYS A 126 -2.95 -6.25 -11.29
C LYS A 126 -2.42 -4.87 -10.92
N LEU A 127 -2.14 -4.64 -9.63
CA LEU A 127 -1.56 -3.40 -9.11
C LEU A 127 -0.03 -3.48 -9.05
N VAL A 128 0.63 -2.31 -8.96
CA VAL A 128 2.07 -2.22 -8.64
C VAL A 128 2.27 -2.68 -7.21
N HIS A 129 2.96 -3.81 -7.06
CA HIS A 129 3.09 -4.50 -5.78
C HIS A 129 4.19 -3.86 -4.93
N PRO A 130 3.91 -3.38 -3.70
CA PRO A 130 4.87 -2.62 -2.90
C PRO A 130 6.20 -3.33 -2.63
N TYR A 131 6.22 -4.67 -2.58
CA TYR A 131 7.42 -5.45 -2.32
C TYR A 131 8.04 -6.09 -3.56
N LEU A 132 7.28 -6.38 -4.61
CA LEU A 132 7.78 -7.14 -5.76
C LEU A 132 8.19 -6.24 -6.92
N ASP A 133 7.54 -5.10 -7.06
CA ASP A 133 7.80 -4.14 -8.12
C ASP A 133 8.66 -2.97 -7.62
N ASP A 134 9.46 -2.38 -8.49
CA ASP A 134 10.10 -1.09 -8.25
C ASP A 134 9.17 0.02 -8.77
N PRO A 135 8.63 0.90 -7.90
CA PRO A 135 7.72 1.94 -8.33
C PRO A 135 8.29 2.88 -9.41
N SER A 136 9.60 3.09 -9.43
CA SER A 136 10.26 3.93 -10.45
C SER A 136 10.15 3.39 -11.87
N GLU A 137 9.86 2.09 -12.01
CA GLU A 137 9.62 1.48 -13.32
C GLU A 137 8.18 1.67 -13.83
N TYR A 138 7.27 2.13 -12.97
CA TYR A 138 5.84 2.25 -13.24
C TYR A 138 5.32 3.68 -13.18
N PHE A 139 5.99 4.56 -12.45
CA PHE A 139 5.53 5.93 -12.21
C PHE A 139 6.66 6.93 -12.40
N GLU A 140 6.34 8.04 -13.03
CA GLU A 140 7.12 9.28 -12.95
C GLU A 140 6.36 10.29 -12.10
N PHE A 141 7.10 11.12 -11.40
CA PHE A 141 6.57 12.25 -10.68
C PHE A 141 6.95 13.52 -11.44
N ASP A 142 6.01 14.44 -11.63
CA ASP A 142 6.33 15.77 -12.13
C ASP A 142 7.06 16.60 -11.05
N GLU A 143 7.51 17.81 -11.43
CA GLU A 143 8.20 18.73 -10.52
C GLU A 143 7.33 19.15 -9.32
N SER A 144 6.01 19.01 -9.42
CA SER A 144 5.04 19.29 -8.36
C SER A 144 4.77 18.09 -7.45
N GLY A 145 5.40 16.93 -7.71
CA GLY A 145 5.19 15.69 -6.98
C GLY A 145 3.92 14.92 -7.39
N ASN A 146 3.30 15.29 -8.50
CA ASN A 146 2.17 14.56 -9.05
C ASN A 146 2.63 13.26 -9.70
N ILE A 147 1.87 12.19 -9.47
CA ILE A 147 2.14 10.91 -10.13
C ILE A 147 1.74 11.02 -11.60
N LEU A 148 2.72 11.03 -12.46
CA LEU A 148 2.50 10.79 -13.88
C LEU A 148 2.45 9.29 -14.13
N SER A 149 1.51 8.86 -14.96
CA SER A 149 1.55 7.50 -15.48
C SER A 149 2.82 7.36 -16.30
N LEU A 150 3.54 6.32 -16.11
CA LEU A 150 4.70 5.80 -16.84
C LEU A 150 5.69 6.80 -17.43
N PRO A 151 6.96 6.49 -17.25
CA PRO A 151 8.03 7.13 -18.02
C PRO A 151 7.66 7.12 -19.51
N LYS A 152 7.66 8.28 -20.16
CA LYS A 152 7.46 8.40 -21.62
C LYS A 152 8.35 7.46 -22.43
N ARG A 153 9.40 6.92 -21.83
CA ARG A 153 10.36 5.97 -22.41
C ARG A 153 9.99 4.50 -22.23
N ASN A 154 9.00 4.17 -21.39
CA ASN A 154 8.63 2.79 -21.15
C ASN A 154 7.51 2.38 -22.10
N THR A 155 7.84 1.53 -23.10
CA THR A 155 6.92 0.98 -24.10
C THR A 155 6.27 -0.32 -23.66
N ASP A 156 6.55 -0.83 -22.45
CA ASP A 156 5.97 -2.07 -21.92
C ASP A 156 4.48 -1.86 -21.58
N ALA A 157 3.62 -2.37 -22.45
CA ALA A 157 2.17 -2.27 -22.31
C ALA A 157 1.65 -2.90 -21.00
N ARG A 158 2.29 -3.95 -20.49
CA ARG A 158 1.91 -4.62 -19.23
C ARG A 158 2.21 -3.74 -18.02
N LYS A 159 3.38 -3.11 -18.00
CA LYS A 159 3.73 -2.14 -16.96
C LYS A 159 2.78 -0.95 -16.98
N GLN A 160 2.41 -0.47 -18.17
CA GLN A 160 1.43 0.59 -18.33
C GLN A 160 0.05 0.23 -17.78
N GLN A 161 -0.43 -0.95 -18.09
CA GLN A 161 -1.72 -1.43 -17.61
C GLN A 161 -1.71 -1.53 -16.08
N LYS A 162 -0.65 -2.06 -15.50
CA LYS A 162 -0.46 -2.22 -14.06
C LYS A 162 -0.42 -0.86 -13.33
N ALA A 163 0.30 0.11 -13.90
CA ALA A 163 0.36 1.47 -13.37
C ALA A 163 -1.02 2.15 -13.40
N ARG A 164 -1.71 2.11 -14.55
CA ARG A 164 -3.08 2.67 -14.69
C ARG A 164 -4.07 2.02 -13.73
N TYR A 165 -4.01 0.70 -13.58
CA TYR A 165 -4.86 -0.01 -12.63
C TYR A 165 -4.62 0.48 -11.19
N THR A 166 -3.36 0.70 -10.82
CA THR A 166 -3.00 1.20 -9.49
C THR A 166 -3.48 2.63 -9.28
N ILE A 167 -3.25 3.51 -10.26
CA ILE A 167 -3.71 4.91 -10.22
C ILE A 167 -5.24 4.95 -10.04
N GLY A 168 -5.98 4.24 -10.90
CA GLY A 168 -7.44 4.22 -10.85
C GLY A 168 -8.01 3.62 -9.57
N MET A 169 -7.39 2.53 -9.03
CA MET A 169 -7.84 1.88 -7.81
C MET A 169 -7.75 2.80 -6.58
N PHE A 170 -6.68 3.59 -6.47
CA PHE A 170 -6.41 4.43 -5.31
C PHE A 170 -6.69 5.92 -5.55
N GLY A 171 -7.17 6.29 -6.74
CA GLY A 171 -7.44 7.67 -7.10
C GLY A 171 -6.19 8.57 -7.04
N LEU A 172 -5.02 8.04 -7.42
CA LEU A 172 -3.74 8.73 -7.21
C LEU A 172 -3.58 9.98 -8.08
N ASP A 173 -4.39 10.12 -9.12
CA ASP A 173 -4.47 11.27 -10.03
C ASP A 173 -5.64 12.22 -9.70
N THR A 174 -6.33 11.99 -8.59
CA THR A 174 -7.43 12.86 -8.18
C THR A 174 -6.93 14.10 -7.43
N GLU A 175 -7.60 15.23 -7.62
CA GLU A 175 -7.25 16.53 -7.03
C GLU A 175 -6.96 16.47 -5.52
N PRO A 176 -7.78 15.81 -4.67
CA PRO A 176 -7.50 15.73 -3.24
C PRO A 176 -6.17 15.03 -2.90
N ILE A 177 -5.87 13.93 -3.59
CA ILE A 177 -4.61 13.19 -3.36
C ILE A 177 -3.41 13.98 -3.87
N LEU A 178 -3.51 14.55 -5.06
CA LEU A 178 -2.45 15.36 -5.66
C LEU A 178 -2.13 16.60 -4.81
N THR A 179 -3.16 17.28 -4.31
CA THR A 179 -3.01 18.44 -3.42
C THR A 179 -2.27 18.06 -2.12
N GLU A 180 -2.62 16.94 -1.50
CA GLU A 180 -1.97 16.49 -0.28
C GLU A 180 -0.51 16.02 -0.53
N LEU A 181 -0.24 15.37 -1.66
CA LEU A 181 1.12 14.99 -2.07
C LEU A 181 1.98 16.23 -2.36
N ALA A 182 1.42 17.23 -3.05
CA ALA A 182 2.10 18.49 -3.30
C ALA A 182 2.42 19.24 -2.00
N LYS A 183 1.45 19.35 -1.08
CA LYS A 183 1.68 19.95 0.26
C LYS A 183 2.78 19.20 1.03
N GLN A 184 2.82 17.88 0.96
CA GLN A 184 3.86 17.09 1.61
C GLN A 184 5.24 17.34 0.99
N ALA A 185 5.36 17.23 -0.34
CA ALA A 185 6.61 17.47 -1.06
C ALA A 185 7.18 18.87 -0.75
N LEU A 186 6.30 19.85 -0.76
CA LEU A 186 6.62 21.19 -0.37
C LEU A 186 7.11 21.27 1.08
N SER A 187 6.43 20.69 2.06
CA SER A 187 6.81 20.74 3.48
C SER A 187 8.16 20.07 3.79
N GLU A 188 8.55 19.08 3.00
CA GLU A 188 9.83 18.36 3.14
C GLU A 188 11.03 19.17 2.60
N GLN A 189 10.81 20.16 1.73
CA GLN A 189 11.88 20.92 1.07
C GLN A 189 12.26 22.23 1.75
N GLN A 190 11.33 22.99 2.30
CA GLN A 190 11.61 24.26 3.02
C GLN A 190 10.51 24.65 4.02
N PRO A 191 10.69 24.40 5.33
CA PRO A 191 9.58 24.47 6.31
C PRO A 191 8.85 25.82 6.41
N ASP A 192 9.53 26.94 6.33
CA ASP A 192 8.92 28.24 6.65
C ASP A 192 8.28 28.96 5.45
N THR A 193 8.95 28.99 4.30
CA THR A 193 8.41 29.58 3.07
C THR A 193 7.18 28.81 2.59
N ILE A 194 7.16 27.53 2.81
CA ILE A 194 6.15 26.59 2.32
C ILE A 194 4.93 26.57 3.22
N ARG A 195 5.08 26.66 4.53
CA ARG A 195 3.93 26.91 5.42
C ARG A 195 3.18 28.17 5.02
N HIS A 196 3.90 29.20 4.61
CA HIS A 196 3.31 30.44 4.13
C HIS A 196 2.55 30.25 2.80
N LEU A 197 3.13 29.53 1.84
CA LEU A 197 2.48 29.21 0.55
C LEU A 197 1.26 28.30 0.73
N ILE A 198 1.33 27.28 1.59
CA ILE A 198 0.19 26.42 1.92
C ILE A 198 -0.94 27.24 2.54
N THR A 199 -0.63 28.19 3.43
CA THR A 199 -1.63 29.08 4.01
C THR A 199 -2.29 29.95 2.93
N LEU A 200 -1.52 30.50 2.00
CA LEU A 200 -2.05 31.29 0.89
C LEU A 200 -2.95 30.48 -0.05
N ILE A 201 -2.57 29.26 -0.39
CA ILE A 201 -3.37 28.36 -1.25
C ILE A 201 -4.66 27.93 -0.54
N SER A 202 -4.60 27.64 0.76
CA SER A 202 -5.77 27.21 1.54
C SER A 202 -6.75 28.36 1.83
N THR A 203 -6.32 29.61 1.71
CA THR A 203 -7.15 30.83 1.89
C THR A 203 -7.63 31.41 0.56
N TYR A 204 -7.13 30.90 -0.57
CA TYR A 204 -7.57 31.33 -1.89
C TYR A 204 -9.00 30.90 -2.12
N ARG A 205 -9.89 31.88 -2.26
CA ARG A 205 -11.26 31.70 -2.75
C ARG A 205 -11.32 32.37 -4.12
N PRO A 206 -11.63 31.63 -5.20
CA PRO A 206 -11.86 32.22 -6.52
C PRO A 206 -13.08 33.15 -6.51
#